data_7f5bdc3c186390ec5ac1b4563546bf28
#
_entry.id   7f5bdc3c186390ec5ac1b4563546bf28
#
_cell.length_a   1.000
_cell.length_b   1.000
_cell.length_c   1.000
_cell.angle_alpha   90.00
_cell.angle_beta   90.00
_cell.angle_gamma   90.00
#
_symmetry.space_group_name_H-M   'P 1'
#
loop_
_entity.id
_entity.type
_entity.pdbx_description
1 polymer ?
#
loop_
_entity_poly.entity_id
_entity_poly.type
_entity_poly.pdbx_seq_one_letter_code
_entity_poly.pdbx_strand_id
1 'polypeptide(L)'
;APNAPKDEEGNFHDAVIKVFVDLYNKGLIYRGKRLVNWDPHFETAISDLEVENIEVAGHMWHFMYPLEGGETYTYIEKDAEGNIILKEDRNYISIATTRPETMLGDGAVAVHPSDERYKSLIGKLCEIPVGPKHNRRLIPIITDEYPDPDFGSGAVKITGAHDFNDYQVAKRANIPMYSLMDKKGTMRSDGLPYKEESATAQKIREEKITWDENLVAAMNLVPDEYRGLDRFEARKKVISEITGEGLAVMTEVTDAEGNSTKPVSYTHLTLPTTPYV
;
A
#
# COMPACT_ATOMS: atom_id res chain seq x y z
N ALA A 1 -7.49 38.46 -15.76
CA ALA A 1 -8.73 38.62 -14.98
C ALA A 1 -9.93 38.71 -15.92
N PRO A 2 -11.14 38.21 -15.55
CA PRO A 2 -12.35 38.24 -16.41
C PRO A 2 -12.71 39.65 -16.90
N ASN A 3 -12.39 40.67 -16.14
CA ASN A 3 -12.69 42.09 -16.43
C ASN A 3 -11.45 42.86 -16.90
N ALA A 4 -10.38 42.19 -17.32
CA ALA A 4 -9.22 42.89 -17.87
C ALA A 4 -9.58 43.61 -19.18
N PRO A 5 -8.98 44.79 -19.46
CA PRO A 5 -9.18 45.49 -20.74
C PRO A 5 -8.89 44.56 -21.90
N LYS A 6 -9.74 44.61 -22.94
CA LYS A 6 -9.51 43.88 -24.18
C LYS A 6 -8.75 44.80 -25.13
N ASP A 7 -7.76 44.24 -25.80
CA ASP A 7 -7.18 44.85 -27.01
C ASP A 7 -8.05 44.49 -28.25
N GLU A 8 -7.63 44.88 -29.44
CA GLU A 8 -8.37 44.57 -30.66
C GLU A 8 -8.49 43.04 -30.96
N GLU A 9 -7.60 42.23 -30.40
CA GLU A 9 -7.55 40.79 -30.59
C GLU A 9 -8.22 39.97 -29.45
N GLY A 10 -8.63 40.65 -28.38
CA GLY A 10 -9.18 40.01 -27.19
C GLY A 10 -8.26 40.17 -25.97
N ASN A 11 -8.53 39.46 -24.89
CA ASN A 11 -7.65 39.48 -23.72
C ASN A 11 -7.07 38.09 -23.43
N PHE A 12 -6.02 38.03 -22.65
CA PHE A 12 -5.30 36.83 -22.27
C PHE A 12 -6.23 35.79 -21.60
N HIS A 13 -7.19 36.26 -20.81
CA HIS A 13 -8.18 35.37 -20.16
C HIS A 13 -9.04 34.62 -21.19
N ASP A 14 -9.56 35.32 -22.22
CA ASP A 14 -10.38 34.72 -23.26
C ASP A 14 -9.60 33.67 -24.06
N ALA A 15 -8.31 33.96 -24.35
CA ALA A 15 -7.41 33.02 -25.01
C ALA A 15 -7.19 31.75 -24.20
N VAL A 16 -6.95 31.88 -22.89
CA VAL A 16 -6.79 30.72 -21.98
C VAL A 16 -8.06 29.88 -21.93
N ILE A 17 -9.22 30.50 -21.77
CA ILE A 17 -10.51 29.79 -21.75
C ILE A 17 -10.77 29.08 -23.09
N LYS A 18 -10.48 29.76 -24.21
CA LYS A 18 -10.65 29.13 -25.54
C LYS A 18 -9.79 27.89 -25.67
N VAL A 19 -8.49 27.95 -25.32
CA VAL A 19 -7.60 26.79 -25.39
C VAL A 19 -8.08 25.66 -24.49
N PHE A 20 -8.52 25.94 -23.27
CA PHE A 20 -9.07 24.96 -22.36
C PHE A 20 -10.29 24.23 -22.95
N VAL A 21 -11.25 25.00 -23.49
CA VAL A 21 -12.45 24.45 -24.13
C VAL A 21 -12.10 23.64 -25.37
N ASP A 22 -11.17 24.11 -26.20
CA ASP A 22 -10.72 23.38 -27.40
C ASP A 22 -10.06 22.05 -27.02
N LEU A 23 -9.25 22.00 -25.97
CA LEU A 23 -8.64 20.78 -25.46
C LEU A 23 -9.67 19.81 -24.87
N TYR A 24 -10.67 20.32 -24.14
CA TYR A 24 -11.76 19.53 -23.61
C TYR A 24 -12.59 18.89 -24.74
N ASN A 25 -12.97 19.67 -25.75
CA ASN A 25 -13.73 19.20 -26.90
C ASN A 25 -12.97 18.16 -27.74
N LYS A 26 -11.63 18.20 -27.73
CA LYS A 26 -10.78 17.20 -28.36
C LYS A 26 -10.58 15.94 -27.51
N GLY A 27 -11.16 15.87 -26.31
CA GLY A 27 -11.00 14.76 -25.38
C GLY A 27 -9.60 14.64 -24.73
N LEU A 28 -8.79 15.71 -24.83
CA LEU A 28 -7.44 15.76 -24.24
C LEU A 28 -7.46 16.14 -22.76
N ILE A 29 -8.54 16.76 -22.30
CA ILE A 29 -8.79 17.07 -20.88
C ILE A 29 -10.01 16.28 -20.44
N TYR A 30 -9.85 15.58 -19.33
CA TYR A 30 -10.93 14.82 -18.70
C TYR A 30 -10.87 14.96 -17.19
N ARG A 31 -11.98 14.68 -16.52
CA ARG A 31 -12.04 14.63 -15.04
C ARG A 31 -11.83 13.19 -14.59
N GLY A 32 -10.85 12.98 -13.72
CA GLY A 32 -10.53 11.64 -13.18
C GLY A 32 -9.89 11.74 -11.81
N LYS A 33 -9.79 10.58 -11.12
CA LYS A 33 -9.07 10.44 -9.86
C LYS A 33 -7.60 10.10 -10.14
N ARG A 34 -6.69 10.71 -9.38
CA ARG A 34 -5.25 10.41 -9.43
C ARG A 34 -4.69 10.53 -8.01
N LEU A 35 -3.63 9.79 -7.73
CA LEU A 35 -2.81 10.05 -6.54
C LEU A 35 -2.08 11.39 -6.72
N VAL A 36 -2.01 12.13 -5.63
CA VAL A 36 -1.29 13.41 -5.54
C VAL A 36 -0.53 13.44 -4.22
N ASN A 37 0.55 14.23 -4.18
CA ASN A 37 1.16 14.60 -2.91
C ASN A 37 0.17 15.48 -2.14
N TRP A 38 -0.06 15.16 -0.88
CA TRP A 38 -1.07 15.79 -0.05
C TRP A 38 -0.47 16.30 1.26
N ASP A 39 -0.71 17.56 1.59
CA ASP A 39 -0.37 18.13 2.89
C ASP A 39 -1.58 18.02 3.85
N PRO A 40 -1.50 17.17 4.88
CA PRO A 40 -2.59 17.00 5.83
C PRO A 40 -2.74 18.17 6.82
N HIS A 41 -1.73 19.04 6.94
CA HIS A 41 -1.81 20.23 7.79
C HIS A 41 -2.60 21.35 7.11
N PHE A 42 -2.29 21.63 5.85
CA PHE A 42 -3.03 22.63 5.05
C PHE A 42 -4.24 22.05 4.32
N GLU A 43 -4.44 20.74 4.37
CA GLU A 43 -5.51 20.01 3.67
C GLU A 43 -5.55 20.34 2.17
N THR A 44 -4.40 20.33 1.52
CA THR A 44 -4.25 20.67 0.10
C THR A 44 -3.32 19.72 -0.66
N ALA A 45 -3.55 19.58 -1.96
CA ALA A 45 -2.60 18.94 -2.84
C ALA A 45 -1.36 19.82 -3.01
N ILE A 46 -0.19 19.20 -3.12
CA ILE A 46 1.10 19.86 -3.31
C ILE A 46 1.64 19.46 -4.68
N SER A 47 2.26 20.41 -5.38
CA SER A 47 3.00 20.14 -6.62
C SER A 47 4.24 19.29 -6.33
N ASP A 48 4.56 18.37 -7.23
CA ASP A 48 5.78 17.55 -7.12
C ASP A 48 7.06 18.40 -7.03
N LEU A 49 7.03 19.62 -7.57
CA LEU A 49 8.14 20.58 -7.49
C LEU A 49 8.31 21.23 -6.10
N GLU A 50 7.28 21.16 -5.26
CA GLU A 50 7.28 21.74 -3.91
C GLU A 50 7.60 20.68 -2.84
N VAL A 51 7.74 19.42 -3.26
CA VAL A 51 8.05 18.31 -2.36
C VAL A 51 9.55 18.22 -2.15
N GLU A 52 9.99 18.38 -0.91
CA GLU A 52 11.36 18.11 -0.50
C GLU A 52 11.49 16.72 0.11
N ASN A 53 12.40 15.91 -0.42
CA ASN A 53 12.75 14.63 0.16
C ASN A 53 13.83 14.83 1.22
N ILE A 54 13.54 14.45 2.46
CA ILE A 54 14.51 14.45 3.55
C ILE A 54 14.81 13.02 3.99
N GLU A 55 16.07 12.75 4.32
CA GLU A 55 16.46 11.46 4.86
C GLU A 55 16.08 11.36 6.33
N VAL A 56 15.39 10.29 6.69
CA VAL A 56 15.04 9.99 8.09
C VAL A 56 15.45 8.58 8.44
N ALA A 57 15.86 8.39 9.70
CA ALA A 57 16.03 7.07 10.26
C ALA A 57 14.67 6.37 10.35
N GLY A 58 14.50 5.32 9.57
CA GLY A 58 13.26 4.57 9.47
C GLY A 58 13.45 3.09 9.74
N HIS A 59 12.36 2.35 9.63
CA HIS A 59 12.33 0.92 9.84
C HIS A 59 11.60 0.24 8.69
N MET A 60 12.08 -0.93 8.30
CA MET A 60 11.36 -1.86 7.44
C MET A 60 10.91 -3.03 8.31
N TRP A 61 9.61 -3.16 8.48
CA TRP A 61 9.01 -4.25 9.26
C TRP A 61 8.75 -5.45 8.36
N HIS A 62 8.97 -6.64 8.92
CA HIS A 62 8.78 -7.91 8.23
C HIS A 62 7.62 -8.66 8.89
N PHE A 63 6.57 -8.94 8.13
CA PHE A 63 5.34 -9.58 8.62
C PHE A 63 4.99 -10.80 7.80
N MET A 64 4.36 -11.77 8.47
CA MET A 64 3.86 -13.00 7.87
C MET A 64 2.41 -12.80 7.45
N TYR A 65 2.11 -13.00 6.16
CA TYR A 65 0.75 -13.10 5.65
C TYR A 65 0.41 -14.57 5.51
N PRO A 66 -0.41 -15.15 6.41
CA PRO A 66 -0.76 -16.57 6.37
C PRO A 66 -1.42 -16.96 5.05
N LEU A 67 -1.05 -18.11 4.51
CA LEU A 67 -1.72 -18.66 3.32
C LEU A 67 -3.11 -19.17 3.67
N GLU A 68 -4.06 -19.04 2.73
CA GLU A 68 -5.42 -19.53 2.91
C GLU A 68 -5.44 -21.01 3.30
N GLY A 69 -6.28 -21.35 4.28
CA GLY A 69 -6.46 -22.74 4.73
C GLY A 69 -5.23 -23.38 5.39
N GLY A 70 -4.20 -22.60 5.70
CA GLY A 70 -2.94 -23.12 6.27
C GLY A 70 -2.10 -23.90 5.28
N GLU A 71 -2.29 -23.68 3.98
CA GLU A 71 -1.44 -24.29 2.94
C GLU A 71 0.04 -24.04 3.22
N THR A 72 0.87 -24.99 2.82
CA THR A 72 2.33 -24.88 2.98
C THR A 72 3.04 -24.93 1.62
N TYR A 73 4.20 -24.33 1.55
CA TYR A 73 5.12 -24.44 0.42
C TYR A 73 6.56 -24.52 0.92
N THR A 74 7.44 -25.10 0.13
CA THR A 74 8.87 -25.12 0.44
C THR A 74 9.53 -23.83 -0.03
N TYR A 75 9.97 -23.00 0.92
CA TYR A 75 10.76 -21.81 0.64
C TYR A 75 12.23 -22.22 0.51
N ILE A 76 12.89 -21.77 -0.56
CA ILE A 76 14.30 -22.04 -0.84
C ILE A 76 14.99 -20.71 -1.14
N GLU A 77 16.00 -20.38 -0.35
CA GLU A 77 16.89 -19.25 -0.58
C GLU A 77 18.28 -19.74 -0.99
N LYS A 78 18.87 -19.05 -1.96
CA LYS A 78 20.17 -19.40 -2.53
C LYS A 78 21.12 -18.22 -2.43
N ASP A 79 22.43 -18.51 -2.28
CA ASP A 79 23.48 -17.50 -2.41
C ASP A 79 23.72 -17.11 -3.89
N ALA A 80 24.63 -16.17 -4.12
CA ALA A 80 24.99 -15.70 -5.46
C ALA A 80 25.59 -16.81 -6.34
N GLU A 81 26.16 -17.84 -5.74
CA GLU A 81 26.73 -19.02 -6.39
C GLU A 81 25.68 -20.11 -6.68
N GLY A 82 24.43 -19.94 -6.20
CA GLY A 82 23.31 -20.86 -6.40
C GLY A 82 23.22 -21.98 -5.36
N ASN A 83 24.04 -21.97 -4.31
CA ASN A 83 23.94 -22.93 -3.21
C ASN A 83 22.74 -22.59 -2.32
N ILE A 84 22.07 -23.63 -1.82
CA ILE A 84 20.94 -23.44 -0.90
C ILE A 84 21.48 -23.03 0.47
N ILE A 85 21.10 -21.81 0.93
CA ILE A 85 21.43 -21.27 2.25
C ILE A 85 20.30 -21.43 3.25
N LEU A 86 19.04 -21.50 2.76
CA LEU A 86 17.86 -21.77 3.58
C LEU A 86 16.88 -22.64 2.81
N LYS A 87 16.34 -23.65 3.49
CA LYS A 87 15.22 -24.47 2.98
C LYS A 87 14.30 -24.81 4.13
N GLU A 88 13.08 -24.35 4.05
CA GLU A 88 12.06 -24.60 5.09
C GLU A 88 10.65 -24.63 4.48
N ASP A 89 9.72 -25.28 5.15
CA ASP A 89 8.31 -25.23 4.77
C ASP A 89 7.63 -24.08 5.51
N ARG A 90 6.95 -23.21 4.74
CA ARG A 90 6.22 -22.05 5.24
C ARG A 90 4.74 -22.15 4.91
N ASN A 91 3.92 -21.69 5.85
CA ASN A 91 2.47 -21.49 5.65
C ASN A 91 2.12 -20.01 5.53
N TYR A 92 3.06 -19.17 5.20
CA TYR A 92 2.92 -17.72 5.04
C TYR A 92 3.82 -17.19 3.94
N ILE A 93 3.46 -16.04 3.38
CA ILE A 93 4.38 -15.22 2.58
C ILE A 93 4.88 -14.04 3.45
N SER A 94 6.20 -13.79 3.43
CA SER A 94 6.80 -12.70 4.18
C SER A 94 6.74 -11.41 3.38
N ILE A 95 6.25 -10.34 4.01
CA ILE A 95 6.15 -8.99 3.42
C ILE A 95 7.04 -8.05 4.20
N ALA A 96 7.81 -7.21 3.48
CA ALA A 96 8.57 -6.11 4.06
C ALA A 96 7.87 -4.78 3.75
N THR A 97 7.68 -3.94 4.77
CA THR A 97 6.99 -2.65 4.61
C THR A 97 7.53 -1.57 5.54
N THR A 98 7.60 -0.34 5.06
CA THR A 98 7.89 0.85 5.87
C THR A 98 6.63 1.52 6.42
N ARG A 99 5.43 1.12 5.95
CA ARG A 99 4.15 1.74 6.28
C ARG A 99 3.10 0.70 6.72
N PRO A 100 3.29 0.07 7.92
CA PRO A 100 2.36 -0.95 8.42
C PRO A 100 0.90 -0.51 8.50
N GLU A 101 0.63 0.76 8.79
CA GLU A 101 -0.74 1.31 8.88
C GLU A 101 -1.53 1.19 7.58
N THR A 102 -0.86 1.09 6.43
CA THR A 102 -1.54 0.97 5.14
C THR A 102 -1.95 -0.46 4.80
N MET A 103 -1.46 -1.47 5.53
CA MET A 103 -1.81 -2.89 5.33
C MET A 103 -3.31 -3.16 5.37
N LEU A 104 -4.06 -2.36 6.14
CA LEU A 104 -5.52 -2.44 6.22
C LEU A 104 -6.21 -2.28 4.85
N GLY A 105 -5.57 -1.58 3.91
CA GLY A 105 -6.07 -1.32 2.56
C GLY A 105 -5.45 -2.19 1.46
N ASP A 106 -4.64 -3.19 1.81
CA ASP A 106 -4.01 -4.05 0.81
C ASP A 106 -5.04 -4.72 -0.09
N GLY A 107 -4.77 -4.72 -1.38
CA GLY A 107 -5.58 -5.37 -2.41
C GLY A 107 -4.95 -6.64 -2.97
N ALA A 108 -3.63 -6.76 -2.89
CA ALA A 108 -2.86 -7.92 -3.36
C ALA A 108 -1.48 -7.96 -2.69
N VAL A 109 -0.80 -9.08 -2.86
CA VAL A 109 0.65 -9.22 -2.70
C VAL A 109 1.25 -9.47 -4.07
N ALA A 110 2.25 -8.69 -4.48
CA ALA A 110 2.95 -8.87 -5.74
C ALA A 110 4.33 -9.52 -5.53
N VAL A 111 4.70 -10.41 -6.44
CA VAL A 111 6.01 -11.05 -6.52
C VAL A 111 6.55 -10.93 -7.94
N HIS A 112 7.88 -10.86 -8.10
CA HIS A 112 8.46 -10.80 -9.43
C HIS A 112 8.30 -12.13 -10.18
N PRO A 113 7.96 -12.14 -11.50
CA PRO A 113 7.74 -13.40 -12.24
C PRO A 113 8.96 -14.30 -12.29
N SER A 114 10.18 -13.76 -12.15
CA SER A 114 11.44 -14.54 -12.10
C SER A 114 11.78 -15.08 -10.72
N ASP A 115 11.04 -14.70 -9.66
CA ASP A 115 11.34 -15.15 -8.30
C ASP A 115 10.82 -16.57 -8.06
N GLU A 116 11.73 -17.52 -8.19
CA GLU A 116 11.44 -18.95 -8.02
C GLU A 116 10.95 -19.31 -6.60
N ARG A 117 11.25 -18.47 -5.59
CA ARG A 117 10.84 -18.71 -4.20
C ARG A 117 9.30 -18.75 -4.06
N TYR A 118 8.61 -17.94 -4.86
CA TYR A 118 7.16 -17.72 -4.75
C TYR A 118 6.35 -18.28 -5.92
N LYS A 119 6.98 -18.94 -6.88
CA LYS A 119 6.34 -19.45 -8.09
C LYS A 119 5.12 -20.33 -7.81
N SER A 120 5.19 -21.16 -6.76
CA SER A 120 4.10 -22.03 -6.34
C SER A 120 2.93 -21.32 -5.65
N LEU A 121 3.11 -20.04 -5.30
CA LEU A 121 2.12 -19.22 -4.62
C LEU A 121 1.32 -18.31 -5.57
N ILE A 122 1.74 -18.16 -6.81
CA ILE A 122 1.08 -17.32 -7.79
C ILE A 122 -0.37 -17.78 -7.98
N GLY A 123 -1.31 -16.85 -7.82
CA GLY A 123 -2.76 -17.13 -7.91
C GLY A 123 -3.38 -17.67 -6.62
N LYS A 124 -2.60 -18.00 -5.61
CA LYS A 124 -3.10 -18.37 -4.28
C LYS A 124 -3.50 -17.12 -3.48
N LEU A 125 -4.11 -17.36 -2.33
CA LEU A 125 -4.59 -16.32 -1.43
C LEU A 125 -3.78 -16.32 -0.14
N CYS A 126 -3.58 -15.11 0.40
CA CYS A 126 -3.03 -14.91 1.74
C CYS A 126 -3.92 -13.97 2.55
N GLU A 127 -3.88 -14.10 3.86
CA GLU A 127 -4.66 -13.30 4.80
C GLU A 127 -3.88 -12.04 5.20
N ILE A 128 -4.53 -10.88 5.21
CA ILE A 128 -3.98 -9.67 5.83
C ILE A 128 -3.95 -9.88 7.34
N PRO A 129 -2.78 -9.87 8.01
CA PRO A 129 -2.64 -10.32 9.39
C PRO A 129 -3.04 -9.29 10.45
N VAL A 130 -3.99 -8.39 10.15
CA VAL A 130 -4.39 -7.28 11.03
C VAL A 130 -5.91 -7.10 11.03
N GLY A 131 -6.44 -6.55 12.12
CA GLY A 131 -7.87 -6.38 12.36
C GLY A 131 -8.55 -7.65 12.91
N PRO A 132 -9.87 -7.60 13.16
CA PRO A 132 -10.63 -8.66 13.78
C PRO A 132 -10.51 -10.00 13.04
N LYS A 133 -9.99 -11.04 13.68
CA LYS A 133 -9.65 -12.35 13.08
C LYS A 133 -10.76 -12.95 12.20
N HIS A 134 -12.02 -12.82 12.62
CA HIS A 134 -13.16 -13.37 11.88
C HIS A 134 -13.54 -12.58 10.62
N ASN A 135 -12.93 -11.41 10.44
CA ASN A 135 -13.24 -10.50 9.34
C ASN A 135 -11.99 -10.11 8.54
N ARG A 136 -10.86 -10.82 8.75
CA ARG A 136 -9.64 -10.59 7.96
C ARG A 136 -9.90 -10.95 6.51
N ARG A 137 -9.31 -10.14 5.63
CA ARG A 137 -9.51 -10.31 4.19
C ARG A 137 -8.44 -11.22 3.62
N LEU A 138 -8.86 -12.07 2.70
CA LEU A 138 -7.98 -12.82 1.82
C LEU A 138 -7.71 -11.99 0.55
N ILE A 139 -6.45 -11.85 0.17
CA ILE A 139 -6.00 -11.13 -1.02
C ILE A 139 -5.15 -12.04 -1.92
N PRO A 140 -5.17 -11.83 -3.24
CA PRO A 140 -4.42 -12.67 -4.17
C PRO A 140 -2.92 -12.36 -4.14
N ILE A 141 -2.13 -13.40 -4.40
CA ILE A 141 -0.71 -13.28 -4.72
C ILE A 141 -0.61 -13.22 -6.23
N ILE A 142 -0.12 -12.08 -6.75
CA ILE A 142 -0.03 -11.76 -8.18
C ILE A 142 1.42 -11.64 -8.63
N THR A 143 1.65 -11.63 -9.93
CA THR A 143 2.96 -11.30 -10.52
C THR A 143 2.96 -9.88 -11.06
N ASP A 144 4.05 -9.18 -10.84
CA ASP A 144 4.35 -7.89 -11.49
C ASP A 144 5.87 -7.71 -11.56
N GLU A 145 6.37 -6.90 -12.49
CA GLU A 145 7.79 -6.60 -12.65
C GLU A 145 8.30 -5.59 -11.61
N TYR A 146 7.40 -5.00 -10.82
CA TYR A 146 7.73 -3.99 -9.83
C TYR A 146 8.50 -4.53 -8.60
N PRO A 147 8.15 -5.69 -7.99
CA PRO A 147 8.90 -6.21 -6.86
C PRO A 147 10.33 -6.57 -7.25
N ASP A 148 11.30 -6.12 -6.44
CA ASP A 148 12.70 -6.50 -6.60
C ASP A 148 12.98 -7.78 -5.77
N PRO A 149 13.35 -8.91 -6.42
CA PRO A 149 13.65 -10.16 -5.70
C PRO A 149 14.78 -10.04 -4.68
N ASP A 150 15.69 -9.09 -4.89
CA ASP A 150 16.89 -8.90 -4.05
C ASP A 150 16.66 -7.87 -2.94
N PHE A 151 15.47 -7.25 -2.88
CA PHE A 151 15.15 -6.25 -1.86
C PHE A 151 14.09 -6.75 -0.86
N GLY A 152 14.41 -6.68 0.43
CA GLY A 152 13.53 -7.10 1.51
C GLY A 152 13.19 -8.59 1.45
N SER A 153 11.90 -8.92 1.36
CA SER A 153 11.43 -10.30 1.18
C SER A 153 11.28 -10.70 -0.30
N GLY A 154 11.43 -9.77 -1.24
CA GLY A 154 11.08 -9.97 -2.64
C GLY A 154 9.58 -9.95 -2.93
N ALA A 155 8.75 -9.89 -1.88
CA ALA A 155 7.30 -9.79 -1.99
C ALA A 155 6.81 -8.45 -1.44
N VAL A 156 5.96 -7.76 -2.19
CA VAL A 156 5.48 -6.41 -1.88
C VAL A 156 3.97 -6.44 -1.71
N LYS A 157 3.46 -5.88 -0.61
CA LYS A 157 2.04 -5.61 -0.45
C LYS A 157 1.61 -4.49 -1.40
N ILE A 158 0.42 -4.57 -1.96
CA ILE A 158 -0.08 -3.58 -2.91
C ILE A 158 -1.23 -2.79 -2.30
N THR A 159 -0.95 -1.53 -1.96
CA THR A 159 -1.92 -0.58 -1.41
C THR A 159 -2.05 0.63 -2.34
N GLY A 160 -2.72 0.44 -3.46
CA GLY A 160 -2.76 1.39 -4.57
C GLY A 160 -3.33 2.78 -4.26
N ALA A 161 -4.04 2.95 -3.13
CA ALA A 161 -4.53 4.26 -2.70
C ALA A 161 -3.51 5.08 -1.90
N HIS A 162 -2.36 4.49 -1.51
CA HIS A 162 -1.41 5.12 -0.58
C HIS A 162 0.05 5.10 -1.04
N ASP A 163 0.34 4.60 -2.24
CA ASP A 163 1.66 4.57 -2.83
C ASP A 163 1.58 4.69 -4.36
N PHE A 164 2.45 5.50 -4.96
CA PHE A 164 2.45 5.76 -6.41
C PHE A 164 2.83 4.52 -7.23
N ASN A 165 3.74 3.71 -6.74
CA ASN A 165 4.15 2.49 -7.43
C ASN A 165 3.07 1.41 -7.30
N ASP A 166 2.54 1.22 -6.09
CA ASP A 166 1.43 0.31 -5.82
C ASP A 166 0.19 0.68 -6.66
N TYR A 167 -0.05 1.99 -6.86
CA TYR A 167 -1.12 2.48 -7.74
C TYR A 167 -0.98 1.95 -9.17
N GLN A 168 0.24 1.98 -9.71
CA GLN A 168 0.48 1.48 -11.06
C GLN A 168 0.29 -0.04 -11.15
N VAL A 169 0.76 -0.78 -10.16
CA VAL A 169 0.55 -2.24 -10.07
C VAL A 169 -0.94 -2.55 -9.96
N ALA A 170 -1.64 -1.91 -9.02
CA ALA A 170 -3.08 -2.11 -8.82
C ALA A 170 -3.90 -1.81 -10.07
N LYS A 171 -3.52 -0.74 -10.81
CA LYS A 171 -4.18 -0.37 -12.07
C LYS A 171 -3.96 -1.43 -13.17
N ARG A 172 -2.73 -1.93 -13.33
CA ARG A 172 -2.43 -2.99 -14.31
C ARG A 172 -3.14 -4.30 -14.01
N ALA A 173 -3.18 -4.66 -12.74
CA ALA A 173 -3.78 -5.91 -12.26
C ALA A 173 -5.28 -5.80 -11.96
N ASN A 174 -5.90 -4.65 -12.20
CA ASN A 174 -7.32 -4.38 -11.88
C ASN A 174 -7.66 -4.68 -10.41
N ILE A 175 -6.80 -4.23 -9.48
CA ILE A 175 -6.98 -4.40 -8.04
C ILE A 175 -7.70 -3.17 -7.46
N PRO A 176 -8.75 -3.34 -6.64
CA PRO A 176 -9.42 -2.23 -5.97
C PRO A 176 -8.48 -1.47 -5.03
N MET A 177 -8.59 -0.13 -5.01
CA MET A 177 -7.70 0.76 -4.27
C MET A 177 -8.46 1.43 -3.12
N TYR A 178 -8.34 0.89 -1.92
CA TYR A 178 -9.08 1.35 -0.74
C TYR A 178 -8.34 2.47 -0.02
N SER A 179 -8.98 3.66 0.07
CA SER A 179 -8.43 4.78 0.83
C SER A 179 -8.74 4.62 2.32
N LEU A 180 -7.71 4.69 3.15
CA LEU A 180 -7.78 4.47 4.60
C LEU A 180 -7.73 5.77 5.41
N MET A 181 -7.26 6.86 4.82
CA MET A 181 -6.98 8.11 5.54
C MET A 181 -7.89 9.22 5.04
N ASP A 182 -8.27 10.10 5.94
CA ASP A 182 -8.96 11.35 5.65
C ASP A 182 -7.96 12.45 5.24
N LYS A 183 -8.48 13.66 5.02
CA LYS A 183 -7.67 14.81 4.59
C LYS A 183 -6.63 15.25 5.62
N LYS A 184 -6.78 14.88 6.89
CA LYS A 184 -5.85 15.19 7.98
C LYS A 184 -4.80 14.11 8.22
N GLY A 185 -4.81 13.05 7.39
CA GLY A 185 -3.94 11.89 7.59
C GLY A 185 -4.34 11.03 8.79
N THR A 186 -5.59 11.14 9.20
CA THR A 186 -6.21 10.36 10.27
C THR A 186 -6.93 9.16 9.64
N MET A 187 -6.95 8.03 10.31
CA MET A 187 -7.68 6.85 9.85
C MET A 187 -9.17 7.18 9.73
N ARG A 188 -9.76 6.92 8.57
CA ARG A 188 -11.16 7.25 8.27
C ARG A 188 -12.11 6.69 9.32
N SER A 189 -13.12 7.48 9.68
CA SER A 189 -14.16 7.12 10.65
C SER A 189 -15.56 7.04 10.05
N ASP A 190 -15.70 7.34 8.76
CA ASP A 190 -16.95 7.22 7.99
C ASP A 190 -17.19 5.78 7.52
N GLY A 191 -18.27 5.56 6.79
CA GLY A 191 -18.64 4.27 6.19
C GLY A 191 -19.37 3.32 7.13
N LEU A 192 -19.62 2.11 6.65
CA LEU A 192 -20.29 1.05 7.39
C LEU A 192 -19.35 0.41 8.43
N PRO A 193 -19.84 -0.42 9.36
CA PRO A 193 -18.99 -1.21 10.25
C PRO A 193 -18.00 -2.06 9.47
N TYR A 194 -16.77 -2.23 9.97
CA TYR A 194 -15.71 -2.97 9.30
C TYR A 194 -16.13 -4.36 8.82
N LYS A 195 -16.93 -5.08 9.64
CA LYS A 195 -17.46 -6.39 9.29
C LYS A 195 -18.23 -6.40 7.96
N GLU A 196 -19.00 -5.36 7.68
CA GLU A 196 -19.81 -5.26 6.46
C GLU A 196 -18.93 -4.86 5.27
N GLU A 197 -18.03 -3.90 5.48
CA GLU A 197 -17.09 -3.43 4.46
C GLU A 197 -16.10 -4.52 4.04
N SER A 198 -15.52 -5.25 5.01
CA SER A 198 -14.61 -6.36 4.72
C SER A 198 -15.32 -7.49 3.97
N ALA A 199 -16.57 -7.81 4.34
CA ALA A 199 -17.37 -8.79 3.62
C ALA A 199 -17.68 -8.36 2.18
N THR A 200 -17.92 -7.06 1.96
CA THR A 200 -18.14 -6.51 0.62
C THR A 200 -16.87 -6.57 -0.21
N ALA A 201 -15.72 -6.18 0.36
CA ALA A 201 -14.42 -6.29 -0.30
C ALA A 201 -14.08 -7.75 -0.68
N GLN A 202 -14.44 -8.71 0.20
CA GLN A 202 -14.26 -10.12 -0.07
C GLN A 202 -15.12 -10.61 -1.26
N LYS A 203 -16.37 -10.14 -1.36
CA LYS A 203 -17.25 -10.45 -2.50
C LYS A 203 -16.75 -9.81 -3.81
N ILE A 204 -16.15 -8.64 -3.75
CA ILE A 204 -15.49 -7.99 -4.91
C ILE A 204 -14.33 -8.88 -5.38
N ARG A 205 -13.45 -9.30 -4.46
CA ARG A 205 -12.33 -10.19 -4.77
C ARG A 205 -12.80 -11.53 -5.36
N GLU A 206 -13.93 -12.07 -4.90
CA GLU A 206 -14.55 -13.29 -5.41
C GLU A 206 -15.35 -13.09 -6.72
N GLU A 207 -15.30 -11.91 -7.30
CA GLU A 207 -16.06 -11.51 -8.51
C GLU A 207 -17.60 -11.66 -8.36
N LYS A 208 -18.08 -11.71 -7.11
CA LYS A 208 -19.52 -11.76 -6.82
C LYS A 208 -20.18 -10.40 -6.88
N ILE A 209 -19.41 -9.33 -6.80
CA ILE A 209 -19.82 -7.94 -6.93
C ILE A 209 -18.92 -7.27 -7.95
N THR A 210 -19.52 -6.71 -9.00
CA THR A 210 -18.80 -5.81 -9.92
C THR A 210 -18.55 -4.49 -9.22
N TRP A 211 -17.35 -3.97 -9.30
CA TRP A 211 -16.96 -2.72 -8.67
C TRP A 211 -16.58 -1.65 -9.68
N ASP A 212 -16.72 -0.41 -9.26
CA ASP A 212 -16.18 0.77 -9.90
C ASP A 212 -15.42 1.63 -8.89
N GLU A 213 -14.76 2.67 -9.37
CA GLU A 213 -14.00 3.58 -8.50
C GLU A 213 -14.87 4.31 -7.47
N ASN A 214 -16.17 4.51 -7.71
CA ASN A 214 -17.06 5.19 -6.79
C ASN A 214 -17.44 4.29 -5.63
N LEU A 215 -17.78 3.03 -5.92
CA LEU A 215 -18.04 2.03 -4.89
C LEU A 215 -16.83 1.86 -3.97
N VAL A 216 -15.64 1.62 -4.56
CA VAL A 216 -14.40 1.41 -3.80
C VAL A 216 -14.03 2.65 -2.98
N ALA A 217 -14.20 3.86 -3.53
CA ALA A 217 -13.92 5.11 -2.79
C ALA A 217 -14.87 5.36 -1.62
N ALA A 218 -16.11 4.86 -1.70
CA ALA A 218 -17.09 4.95 -0.61
C ALA A 218 -16.78 3.97 0.53
N MET A 219 -16.16 2.83 0.22
CA MET A 219 -15.83 1.80 1.20
C MET A 219 -14.75 2.26 2.18
N ASN A 220 -14.87 1.85 3.45
CA ASN A 220 -13.89 2.10 4.49
C ASN A 220 -13.43 0.79 5.15
N LEU A 221 -12.22 0.35 4.82
CA LEU A 221 -11.63 -0.88 5.37
C LEU A 221 -10.82 -0.66 6.65
N VAL A 222 -11.01 0.47 7.31
CA VAL A 222 -10.43 0.73 8.64
C VAL A 222 -11.26 -0.01 9.69
N PRO A 223 -10.68 -0.97 10.45
CA PRO A 223 -11.39 -1.61 11.55
C PRO A 223 -11.87 -0.59 12.59
N ASP A 224 -13.01 -0.87 13.20
CA ASP A 224 -13.71 0.11 14.05
C ASP A 224 -12.81 0.65 15.18
N GLU A 225 -11.91 -0.18 15.72
CA GLU A 225 -10.95 0.19 16.76
C GLU A 225 -9.75 1.02 16.30
N TYR A 226 -9.59 1.22 14.99
CA TYR A 226 -8.56 2.09 14.40
C TYR A 226 -9.13 3.44 13.93
N ARG A 227 -10.44 3.55 13.81
CA ARG A 227 -11.11 4.74 13.29
C ARG A 227 -10.79 5.98 14.11
N GLY A 228 -10.44 7.05 13.45
CA GLY A 228 -10.09 8.32 14.08
C GLY A 228 -8.70 8.38 14.70
N LEU A 229 -7.90 7.30 14.66
CA LEU A 229 -6.52 7.35 15.11
C LEU A 229 -5.65 8.13 14.11
N ASP A 230 -4.68 8.88 14.63
CA ASP A 230 -3.58 9.36 13.79
C ASP A 230 -2.85 8.18 13.12
N ARG A 231 -2.39 8.36 11.88
CA ARG A 231 -1.74 7.28 11.11
C ARG A 231 -0.54 6.65 11.82
N PHE A 232 0.24 7.42 12.59
CA PHE A 232 1.40 6.91 13.33
C PHE A 232 0.98 6.13 14.58
N GLU A 233 -0.11 6.52 15.23
CA GLU A 233 -0.71 5.73 16.30
C GLU A 233 -1.32 4.44 15.77
N ALA A 234 -1.98 4.48 14.62
CA ALA A 234 -2.46 3.30 13.91
C ALA A 234 -1.29 2.36 13.55
N ARG A 235 -0.16 2.89 13.06
CA ARG A 235 1.07 2.12 12.79
C ARG A 235 1.56 1.37 14.01
N LYS A 236 1.70 2.05 15.14
CA LYS A 236 2.13 1.42 16.40
C LYS A 236 1.20 0.29 16.82
N LYS A 237 -0.10 0.51 16.70
CA LYS A 237 -1.12 -0.47 17.03
C LYS A 237 -1.05 -1.70 16.12
N VAL A 238 -0.94 -1.51 14.80
CA VAL A 238 -0.76 -2.60 13.81
C VAL A 238 0.47 -3.45 14.16
N ILE A 239 1.62 -2.81 14.39
CA ILE A 239 2.86 -3.52 14.76
C ILE A 239 2.66 -4.32 16.05
N SER A 240 2.05 -3.72 17.07
CA SER A 240 1.81 -4.37 18.35
C SER A 240 0.89 -5.60 18.22
N GLU A 241 -0.19 -5.50 17.45
CA GLU A 241 -1.13 -6.61 17.22
C GLU A 241 -0.47 -7.76 16.48
N ILE A 242 0.19 -7.49 15.35
CA ILE A 242 0.86 -8.52 14.54
C ILE A 242 1.97 -9.21 15.34
N THR A 243 2.76 -8.42 16.10
CA THR A 243 3.81 -8.97 16.97
C THR A 243 3.23 -9.82 18.11
N GLY A 244 2.15 -9.34 18.74
CA GLY A 244 1.44 -10.07 19.80
C GLY A 244 0.81 -11.39 19.33
N GLU A 245 0.50 -11.50 18.05
CA GLU A 245 0.00 -12.75 17.43
C GLU A 245 1.12 -13.68 16.93
N GLY A 246 2.38 -13.28 17.05
CA GLY A 246 3.52 -14.07 16.56
C GLY A 246 3.64 -14.09 15.03
N LEU A 247 3.04 -13.10 14.34
CA LEU A 247 3.07 -12.98 12.88
C LEU A 247 4.12 -11.97 12.38
N ALA A 248 4.99 -11.47 13.27
CA ALA A 248 6.17 -10.70 12.91
C ALA A 248 7.36 -11.64 12.66
N VAL A 249 8.09 -11.43 11.58
CA VAL A 249 9.34 -12.14 11.32
C VAL A 249 10.42 -11.52 12.18
N MET A 250 10.88 -12.27 13.18
CA MET A 250 11.87 -11.78 14.15
C MET A 250 13.28 -12.01 13.62
N THR A 251 14.08 -10.94 13.58
CA THR A 251 15.48 -10.98 13.15
C THR A 251 16.38 -10.71 14.35
N GLU A 252 17.40 -11.52 14.54
CA GLU A 252 18.46 -11.24 15.52
C GLU A 252 19.29 -10.04 15.07
N VAL A 253 19.46 -9.08 15.96
CA VAL A 253 20.30 -7.90 15.74
C VAL A 253 21.46 -7.97 16.72
N THR A 254 22.68 -7.74 16.25
CA THR A 254 23.85 -7.57 17.09
C THR A 254 24.09 -6.09 17.36
N ASP A 255 24.51 -5.77 18.59
CA ASP A 255 24.98 -4.42 18.92
C ASP A 255 26.35 -4.11 18.27
N ALA A 256 26.85 -2.90 18.47
CA ALA A 256 28.14 -2.47 17.93
C ALA A 256 29.33 -3.28 18.49
N GLU A 257 29.16 -3.97 19.60
CA GLU A 257 30.13 -4.84 20.26
C GLU A 257 29.99 -6.31 19.81
N GLY A 258 29.01 -6.63 18.95
CA GLY A 258 28.82 -7.98 18.41
C GLY A 258 27.98 -8.90 19.31
N ASN A 259 27.35 -8.38 20.37
CA ASN A 259 26.48 -9.17 21.23
C ASN A 259 25.08 -9.25 20.62
N SER A 260 24.44 -10.43 20.68
CA SER A 260 23.05 -10.59 20.27
C SER A 260 22.13 -9.77 21.17
N THR A 261 21.33 -8.91 20.56
CA THR A 261 20.27 -8.15 21.25
C THR A 261 18.95 -8.93 21.22
N LYS A 262 17.90 -8.38 21.81
CA LYS A 262 16.56 -8.97 21.66
C LYS A 262 16.17 -8.97 20.18
N PRO A 263 15.63 -10.08 19.65
CA PRO A 263 15.12 -10.10 18.29
C PRO A 263 14.09 -9.00 18.04
N VAL A 264 14.17 -8.38 16.87
CA VAL A 264 13.25 -7.32 16.43
C VAL A 264 12.58 -7.70 15.11
N SER A 265 11.40 -7.16 14.85
CA SER A 265 10.64 -7.42 13.64
C SER A 265 10.92 -6.42 12.51
N TYR A 266 12.03 -5.72 12.58
CA TYR A 266 12.37 -4.68 11.61
C TYR A 266 13.88 -4.62 11.34
N THR A 267 14.23 -4.04 10.18
CA THR A 267 15.59 -3.62 9.84
C THR A 267 15.65 -2.10 9.82
N HIS A 268 16.79 -1.53 10.23
CA HIS A 268 17.03 -0.09 10.15
C HIS A 268 17.28 0.32 8.71
N LEU A 269 16.65 1.41 8.27
CA LEU A 269 16.84 2.00 6.96
C LEU A 269 16.98 3.52 7.07
N THR A 270 17.78 4.09 6.16
CA THR A 270 17.69 5.52 5.86
C THR A 270 16.67 5.66 4.73
N LEU A 271 15.53 6.25 5.05
CA LEU A 271 14.44 6.41 4.09
C LEU A 271 14.41 7.84 3.57
N PRO A 272 14.47 8.06 2.23
CA PRO A 272 13.98 9.30 1.68
C PRO A 272 12.48 9.37 1.95
N THR A 273 12.05 10.35 2.69
CA THR A 273 10.63 10.56 2.95
C THR A 273 10.27 12.00 2.68
N THR A 274 9.06 12.20 2.21
CA THR A 274 8.43 13.50 2.23
C THR A 274 7.79 13.68 3.61
N PRO A 275 7.94 14.84 4.25
CA PRO A 275 7.42 15.05 5.60
C PRO A 275 5.92 14.79 5.75
N TYR A 276 5.18 14.74 4.63
CA TYR A 276 3.72 14.79 4.58
C TYR A 276 3.09 13.85 3.53
N VAL A 277 3.60 12.65 3.36
CA VAL A 277 2.93 11.64 2.50
C VAL A 277 2.05 10.71 3.32
#